data_9be17a851232399ea849a71214939268
#
_entry.id   9be17a851232399ea849a71214939268
#
_cell.length_a   1.000
_cell.length_b   1.000
_cell.length_c   1.000
_cell.angle_alpha   90.00
_cell.angle_beta   90.00
_cell.angle_gamma   90.00
#
_symmetry.space_group_name_H-M   'P 1'
#
loop_
_entity.id
_entity.type
_entity.pdbx_description
1 polymer ?
#
loop_
_entity_poly.entity_id
_entity_poly.type
_entity_poly.pdbx_seq_one_letter_code
_entity_poly.pdbx_strand_id
1 'polypeptide(L)'
;MTHDHDLVLRPTVAQTEAALNPPKGRNGGDLVVETLQGLGATTVFGLPGQHALGMFDALRRSALTYVGLRVENNAGFAADAYGRVTGEAAPLLLSTGPGALMSLAALQEAAAASAPVLAIGSQVPAAGLGGGRHGYLHELRDQQASFRDIVKSVHTVRKASQIPSAIAAAWQSALTAPHGPVWVEIPQDVLLAETALPVVTAMDATPEDVVPRPELTDVAAHLLSTAERPVIIAGGGVVRSDASGKLRALAEKIDAPVVTTFGGKGAFPWEHPLSLQSWLEDRHTTNFLESADVLLVVGSGLGELSSNYYTFAPRGCVIQIEADLGKLESNHAGLGIHADARLALSALLETVEDRRDPSAADAVREVLAAVRARIDSQELTLEQQVLASVREALPDDSPSFWDMTILAYWAWSAFDARRPNTMHSAQGAGGLGYGFPAALGAAAADRTRPVLAVSGDGGAMYSIAELATARQYDLPVTWLIVDDGGYGILREYMTDAFGEATATELACPDFVALAESFGVPATRTSPETLSEDLAKALAQPGPSVVVLPALLRMFAPTHL
;
A
#
# COMPACT_ATOMS: atom_id res chain seq x y z
N MET A 1 -3.06 -18.58 -8.56
CA MET A 1 -3.54 -19.59 -7.61
C MET A 1 -4.94 -19.17 -7.21
N THR A 2 -5.92 -19.97 -7.52
CA THR A 2 -7.31 -19.75 -7.09
C THR A 2 -7.32 -19.86 -5.57
N HIS A 3 -7.44 -18.74 -4.87
CA HIS A 3 -7.77 -18.75 -3.46
C HIS A 3 -9.19 -19.32 -3.35
N ASP A 4 -9.25 -20.50 -2.73
CA ASP A 4 -10.49 -21.16 -2.36
C ASP A 4 -11.11 -20.35 -1.19
N HIS A 5 -11.90 -19.31 -1.53
CA HIS A 5 -12.62 -18.49 -0.57
C HIS A 5 -13.81 -19.23 0.09
N ASP A 6 -13.94 -20.54 -0.13
CA ASP A 6 -15.05 -21.34 0.40
C ASP A 6 -14.79 -21.98 1.79
N LEU A 7 -13.72 -21.65 2.48
CA LEU A 7 -13.56 -22.01 3.88
C LEU A 7 -14.13 -20.93 4.82
N VAL A 8 -15.40 -20.62 4.69
CA VAL A 8 -16.17 -20.11 5.82
C VAL A 8 -16.13 -21.20 6.89
N LEU A 9 -15.26 -21.02 7.88
CA LEU A 9 -15.17 -21.91 9.05
C LEU A 9 -16.53 -21.88 9.76
N ARG A 10 -17.45 -22.78 9.37
CA ARG A 10 -18.70 -22.96 10.09
C ARG A 10 -18.36 -23.51 11.47
N PRO A 11 -18.73 -22.80 12.54
CA PRO A 11 -18.46 -23.31 13.88
C PRO A 11 -19.13 -24.67 14.05
N THR A 12 -18.43 -25.61 14.64
CA THR A 12 -18.99 -26.90 15.00
C THR A 12 -20.03 -26.73 16.10
N VAL A 13 -20.94 -27.69 16.25
CA VAL A 13 -21.93 -27.69 17.35
C VAL A 13 -21.24 -27.53 18.70
N ALA A 14 -20.12 -28.24 18.92
CA ALA A 14 -19.34 -28.14 20.16
C ALA A 14 -18.74 -26.73 20.38
N GLN A 15 -18.28 -26.06 19.33
CA GLN A 15 -17.81 -24.67 19.41
C GLN A 15 -18.95 -23.71 19.75
N THR A 16 -20.12 -23.92 19.18
CA THR A 16 -21.30 -23.09 19.46
C THR A 16 -21.80 -23.32 20.89
N GLU A 17 -21.82 -24.56 21.38
CA GLU A 17 -22.16 -24.87 22.78
C GLU A 17 -21.18 -24.27 23.77
N ALA A 18 -19.85 -24.34 23.49
CA ALA A 18 -18.82 -23.73 24.30
C ALA A 18 -18.96 -22.19 24.33
N ALA A 19 -19.37 -21.59 23.22
CA ALA A 19 -19.61 -20.14 23.14
C ALA A 19 -20.74 -19.66 24.05
N LEU A 20 -21.77 -20.49 24.25
CA LEU A 20 -22.91 -20.18 25.13
C LEU A 20 -22.56 -20.27 26.64
N ASN A 21 -21.44 -20.92 26.98
CA ASN A 21 -20.94 -21.03 28.36
C ASN A 21 -19.53 -20.41 28.45
N PRO A 22 -19.42 -19.07 28.37
CA PRO A 22 -18.13 -18.40 28.28
C PRO A 22 -17.26 -18.64 29.55
N PRO A 23 -15.95 -18.77 29.41
CA PRO A 23 -15.03 -18.86 30.53
C PRO A 23 -15.15 -17.67 31.45
N LYS A 24 -14.94 -17.86 32.77
CA LYS A 24 -14.87 -16.75 33.74
C LYS A 24 -13.60 -15.92 33.51
N GLY A 25 -13.67 -14.64 33.85
CA GLY A 25 -12.53 -13.72 33.78
C GLY A 25 -12.26 -13.16 32.38
N ARG A 26 -13.17 -13.33 31.42
CA ARG A 26 -13.13 -12.63 30.13
C ARG A 26 -13.52 -11.16 30.33
N ASN A 27 -12.93 -10.30 29.51
CA ASN A 27 -13.22 -8.86 29.51
C ASN A 27 -13.55 -8.34 28.10
N GLY A 28 -13.75 -7.03 27.95
CA GLY A 28 -14.01 -6.42 26.65
C GLY A 28 -12.89 -6.62 25.63
N GLY A 29 -11.63 -6.73 26.09
CA GLY A 29 -10.51 -7.06 25.21
C GLY A 29 -10.61 -8.45 24.59
N ASP A 30 -11.14 -9.45 25.33
CA ASP A 30 -11.39 -10.78 24.77
C ASP A 30 -12.41 -10.70 23.64
N LEU A 31 -13.46 -9.89 23.75
CA LEU A 31 -14.44 -9.70 22.66
C LEU A 31 -13.80 -9.06 21.41
N VAL A 32 -12.83 -8.15 21.58
CA VAL A 32 -12.07 -7.59 20.43
C VAL A 32 -11.31 -8.71 19.72
N VAL A 33 -10.52 -9.47 20.47
CA VAL A 33 -9.66 -10.52 19.91
C VAL A 33 -10.47 -11.67 19.31
N GLU A 34 -11.52 -12.12 20.00
CA GLU A 34 -12.46 -13.14 19.50
C GLU A 34 -13.12 -12.70 18.19
N THR A 35 -13.52 -11.42 18.11
CA THR A 35 -14.15 -10.88 16.89
C THR A 35 -13.16 -10.85 15.73
N LEU A 36 -11.93 -10.41 15.96
CA LEU A 36 -10.88 -10.43 14.93
C LEU A 36 -10.61 -11.85 14.42
N GLN A 37 -10.50 -12.84 15.33
CA GLN A 37 -10.35 -14.24 14.94
C GLN A 37 -11.59 -14.77 14.19
N GLY A 38 -12.78 -14.41 14.65
CA GLY A 38 -14.05 -14.79 14.01
C GLY A 38 -14.23 -14.21 12.60
N LEU A 39 -13.54 -13.09 12.29
CA LEU A 39 -13.46 -12.47 10.98
C LEU A 39 -12.33 -13.02 10.11
N GLY A 40 -11.49 -13.91 10.65
CA GLY A 40 -10.40 -14.53 9.91
C GLY A 40 -9.03 -13.88 10.08
N ALA A 41 -8.88 -12.85 10.94
CA ALA A 41 -7.58 -12.27 11.21
C ALA A 41 -6.59 -13.33 11.75
N THR A 42 -5.34 -13.28 11.28
CA THR A 42 -4.25 -14.15 11.71
C THR A 42 -3.13 -13.38 12.40
N THR A 43 -2.95 -12.14 12.00
CA THR A 43 -1.86 -11.27 12.47
C THR A 43 -2.42 -9.93 12.94
N VAL A 44 -1.83 -9.36 13.98
CA VAL A 44 -2.13 -8.03 14.49
C VAL A 44 -0.85 -7.24 14.73
N PHE A 45 -0.89 -5.94 14.44
CA PHE A 45 0.20 -5.00 14.65
C PHE A 45 -0.15 -4.04 15.78
N GLY A 46 0.81 -3.35 16.34
CA GLY A 46 0.55 -2.28 17.30
C GLY A 46 1.56 -2.16 18.43
N LEU A 47 1.21 -1.33 19.41
CA LEU A 47 2.00 -1.11 20.61
C LEU A 47 1.09 -1.13 21.86
N PRO A 48 1.53 -1.79 22.97
CA PRO A 48 0.80 -1.77 24.21
C PRO A 48 0.86 -0.38 24.86
N GLY A 49 -0.24 0.01 25.52
CA GLY A 49 -0.32 1.21 26.31
C GLY A 49 -1.32 1.05 27.45
N GLN A 50 -1.26 1.93 28.45
CA GLN A 50 -2.04 1.82 29.69
C GLN A 50 -3.55 1.69 29.44
N HIS A 51 -4.09 2.43 28.48
CA HIS A 51 -5.52 2.40 28.19
C HIS A 51 -5.95 1.21 27.33
N ALA A 52 -5.00 0.50 26.72
CA ALA A 52 -5.23 -0.64 25.84
C ALA A 52 -4.98 -2.01 26.50
N LEU A 53 -4.67 -2.05 27.80
CA LEU A 53 -4.24 -3.27 28.50
C LEU A 53 -5.21 -4.46 28.32
N GLY A 54 -6.52 -4.22 28.27
CA GLY A 54 -7.51 -5.28 28.07
C GLY A 54 -7.34 -6.01 26.74
N MET A 55 -7.04 -5.29 25.64
CA MET A 55 -6.78 -5.89 24.33
C MET A 55 -5.49 -6.71 24.33
N PHE A 56 -4.41 -6.17 24.88
CA PHE A 56 -3.10 -6.86 24.90
C PHE A 56 -3.07 -8.06 25.87
N ASP A 57 -3.82 -8.01 26.97
CA ASP A 57 -3.98 -9.19 27.82
C ASP A 57 -4.77 -10.31 27.10
N ALA A 58 -5.79 -9.94 26.33
CA ALA A 58 -6.56 -10.90 25.55
C ALA A 58 -5.71 -11.57 24.44
N LEU A 59 -4.82 -10.82 23.77
CA LEU A 59 -3.89 -11.39 22.79
C LEU A 59 -3.07 -12.56 23.33
N ARG A 60 -2.64 -12.50 24.59
CA ARG A 60 -1.89 -13.56 25.25
C ARG A 60 -2.66 -14.89 25.30
N ARG A 61 -3.97 -14.85 25.23
CA ARG A 61 -4.86 -16.03 25.26
C ARG A 61 -5.38 -16.43 23.89
N SER A 62 -4.95 -15.77 22.82
CA SER A 62 -5.45 -15.97 21.47
C SER A 62 -4.47 -16.74 20.59
N ALA A 63 -4.94 -17.14 19.41
CA ALA A 63 -4.11 -17.69 18.34
C ALA A 63 -3.55 -16.63 17.38
N LEU A 64 -3.85 -15.34 17.60
CA LEU A 64 -3.36 -14.27 16.75
C LEU A 64 -1.85 -14.08 16.91
N THR A 65 -1.15 -13.95 15.82
CA THR A 65 0.27 -13.57 15.80
C THR A 65 0.37 -12.07 16.04
N TYR A 66 1.03 -11.68 17.13
CA TYR A 66 1.28 -10.27 17.42
C TYR A 66 2.67 -9.84 16.93
N VAL A 67 2.73 -8.75 16.17
CA VAL A 67 3.97 -8.09 15.75
C VAL A 67 4.00 -6.69 16.36
N GLY A 68 4.78 -6.54 17.43
CA GLY A 68 4.94 -5.26 18.14
C GLY A 68 6.09 -4.44 17.57
N LEU A 69 5.77 -3.25 17.10
CA LEU A 69 6.78 -2.31 16.61
C LEU A 69 7.23 -1.36 17.74
N ARG A 70 8.09 -0.41 17.43
CA ARG A 70 8.66 0.53 18.43
C ARG A 70 8.02 1.91 18.35
N VAL A 71 7.33 2.19 17.22
CA VAL A 71 6.65 3.45 16.95
C VAL A 71 5.31 3.13 16.29
N GLU A 72 4.23 3.78 16.72
CA GLU A 72 2.87 3.54 16.22
C GLU A 72 2.73 3.85 14.73
N ASN A 73 3.43 4.88 14.24
CA ASN A 73 3.47 5.19 12.80
C ASN A 73 4.04 4.01 12.01
N ASN A 74 5.13 3.43 12.50
CA ASN A 74 5.75 2.26 11.86
C ASN A 74 4.83 1.03 11.93
N ALA A 75 4.08 0.87 13.02
CA ALA A 75 3.06 -0.17 13.13
C ALA A 75 1.93 0.04 12.10
N GLY A 76 1.55 1.28 11.84
CA GLY A 76 0.61 1.65 10.80
C GLY A 76 1.13 1.32 9.39
N PHE A 77 2.41 1.61 9.08
CA PHE A 77 3.04 1.23 7.80
C PHE A 77 3.15 -0.30 7.64
N ALA A 78 3.42 -1.03 8.72
CA ALA A 78 3.42 -2.49 8.67
C ALA A 78 2.02 -3.05 8.39
N ALA A 79 0.99 -2.50 9.02
CA ALA A 79 -0.41 -2.87 8.77
C ALA A 79 -0.85 -2.51 7.33
N ASP A 80 -0.46 -1.32 6.83
CA ASP A 80 -0.68 -0.89 5.45
C ASP A 80 -0.12 -1.92 4.46
N ALA A 81 1.14 -2.28 4.61
CA ALA A 81 1.80 -3.22 3.72
C ALA A 81 1.22 -4.63 3.81
N TYR A 82 0.88 -5.10 5.01
CA TYR A 82 0.18 -6.37 5.20
C TYR A 82 -1.14 -6.38 4.41
N GLY A 83 -1.95 -5.33 4.55
CA GLY A 83 -3.20 -5.19 3.81
C GLY A 83 -3.00 -5.15 2.29
N ARG A 84 -1.94 -4.46 1.80
CA ARG A 84 -1.63 -4.42 0.36
C ARG A 84 -1.26 -5.79 -0.20
N VAL A 85 -0.41 -6.56 0.50
CA VAL A 85 0.10 -7.84 -0.05
C VAL A 85 -0.86 -9.00 0.13
N THR A 86 -1.73 -8.96 1.15
CA THR A 86 -2.71 -10.02 1.42
C THR A 86 -4.08 -9.76 0.81
N GLY A 87 -4.46 -8.48 0.66
CA GLY A 87 -5.84 -8.08 0.36
C GLY A 87 -6.79 -8.21 1.56
N GLU A 88 -6.28 -8.59 2.75
CA GLU A 88 -7.04 -8.74 3.98
C GLU A 88 -6.99 -7.47 4.83
N ALA A 89 -8.00 -7.27 5.68
CA ALA A 89 -7.95 -6.15 6.63
C ALA A 89 -6.87 -6.41 7.70
N ALA A 90 -5.95 -5.45 7.88
CA ALA A 90 -4.85 -5.53 8.82
C ALA A 90 -5.20 -4.88 10.16
N PRO A 91 -5.40 -5.64 11.26
CA PRO A 91 -5.66 -5.06 12.57
C PRO A 91 -4.44 -4.33 13.13
N LEU A 92 -4.65 -3.08 13.55
CA LEU A 92 -3.67 -2.20 14.19
C LEU A 92 -4.21 -1.80 15.57
N LEU A 93 -3.59 -2.31 16.64
CA LEU A 93 -4.02 -2.05 18.02
C LEU A 93 -3.20 -0.91 18.64
N LEU A 94 -3.89 0.14 19.09
CA LEU A 94 -3.28 1.39 19.56
C LEU A 94 -3.80 1.80 20.93
N SER A 95 -2.97 2.52 21.68
CA SER A 95 -3.38 3.21 22.88
C SER A 95 -4.10 4.53 22.55
N THR A 96 -4.57 5.27 23.56
CA THR A 96 -5.25 6.55 23.40
C THR A 96 -4.27 7.73 23.37
N GLY A 97 -4.74 8.89 22.95
CA GLY A 97 -3.98 10.13 22.96
C GLY A 97 -2.73 10.07 22.08
N PRO A 98 -1.51 10.22 22.66
CA PRO A 98 -0.28 10.21 21.88
C PRO A 98 -0.11 8.97 21.01
N GLY A 99 -0.41 7.77 21.53
CA GLY A 99 -0.28 6.53 20.77
C GLY A 99 -1.24 6.46 19.58
N ALA A 100 -2.46 6.98 19.72
CA ALA A 100 -3.39 7.11 18.60
C ALA A 100 -2.89 8.12 17.56
N LEU A 101 -2.50 9.33 18.00
CA LEU A 101 -2.08 10.42 17.11
C LEU A 101 -0.81 10.08 16.31
N MET A 102 0.12 9.34 16.88
CA MET A 102 1.34 8.94 16.19
C MET A 102 1.10 8.00 15.00
N SER A 103 -0.08 7.44 14.82
CA SER A 103 -0.42 6.60 13.66
C SER A 103 -0.98 7.36 12.46
N LEU A 104 -1.28 8.65 12.59
CA LEU A 104 -2.04 9.42 11.58
C LEU A 104 -1.37 9.46 10.20
N ALA A 105 -0.06 9.67 10.14
CA ALA A 105 0.65 9.74 8.86
C ALA A 105 0.62 8.39 8.13
N ALA A 106 0.77 7.28 8.84
CA ALA A 106 0.66 5.95 8.25
C ALA A 106 -0.76 5.63 7.78
N LEU A 107 -1.79 6.05 8.53
CA LEU A 107 -3.18 5.89 8.11
C LEU A 107 -3.52 6.77 6.90
N GLN A 108 -2.90 7.96 6.78
CA GLN A 108 -3.04 8.79 5.58
C GLN A 108 -2.45 8.08 4.35
N GLU A 109 -1.27 7.44 4.48
CA GLU A 109 -0.70 6.64 3.40
C GLU A 109 -1.62 5.47 3.03
N ALA A 110 -2.14 4.75 4.03
CA ALA A 110 -3.10 3.66 3.81
C ALA A 110 -4.38 4.14 3.08
N ALA A 111 -4.88 5.34 3.42
CA ALA A 111 -6.03 5.93 2.73
C ALA A 111 -5.72 6.26 1.27
N ALA A 112 -4.59 6.93 1.02
CA ALA A 112 -4.19 7.34 -0.33
C ALA A 112 -3.89 6.12 -1.23
N ALA A 113 -3.31 5.06 -0.66
CA ALA A 113 -3.02 3.82 -1.36
C ALA A 113 -4.18 2.82 -1.40
N SER A 114 -5.31 3.13 -0.75
CA SER A 114 -6.45 2.22 -0.60
C SER A 114 -6.05 0.88 0.04
N ALA A 115 -5.29 0.93 1.15
CA ALA A 115 -4.90 -0.25 1.91
C ALA A 115 -5.89 -0.51 3.07
N PRO A 116 -6.39 -1.74 3.25
CA PRO A 116 -7.39 -2.04 4.26
C PRO A 116 -6.76 -2.19 5.64
N VAL A 117 -6.70 -1.11 6.43
CA VAL A 117 -6.20 -1.10 7.80
C VAL A 117 -7.37 -0.95 8.78
N LEU A 118 -7.50 -1.88 9.72
CA LEU A 118 -8.46 -1.81 10.81
C LEU A 118 -7.76 -1.30 12.08
N ALA A 119 -7.73 0.02 12.27
CA ALA A 119 -7.15 0.63 13.46
C ALA A 119 -8.16 0.61 14.62
N ILE A 120 -7.78 -0.02 15.72
CA ILE A 120 -8.58 -0.12 16.95
C ILE A 120 -7.82 0.60 18.06
N GLY A 121 -8.28 1.78 18.43
CA GLY A 121 -7.73 2.58 19.51
C GLY A 121 -8.52 2.45 20.81
N SER A 122 -7.81 2.47 21.93
CA SER A 122 -8.47 2.72 23.21
C SER A 122 -8.85 4.19 23.37
N GLN A 123 -9.69 4.47 24.36
CA GLN A 123 -10.10 5.82 24.75
C GLN A 123 -10.05 5.96 26.27
N VAL A 124 -10.04 7.18 26.78
CA VAL A 124 -10.24 7.45 28.21
C VAL A 124 -11.54 6.78 28.70
N PRO A 125 -11.68 6.47 30.00
CA PRO A 125 -12.90 5.87 30.53
C PRO A 125 -14.16 6.62 30.13
N ALA A 126 -15.27 5.92 29.98
CA ALA A 126 -16.55 6.47 29.54
C ALA A 126 -17.00 7.70 30.38
N ALA A 127 -16.63 7.77 31.65
CA ALA A 127 -16.89 8.92 32.53
C ALA A 127 -16.17 10.21 32.09
N GLY A 128 -15.15 10.13 31.24
CA GLY A 128 -14.44 11.29 30.68
C GLY A 128 -15.01 11.79 29.35
N LEU A 129 -15.94 11.06 28.74
CA LEU A 129 -16.46 11.36 27.42
C LEU A 129 -17.68 12.28 27.47
N GLY A 130 -17.87 13.10 26.42
CA GLY A 130 -19.06 13.89 26.21
C GLY A 130 -19.29 14.99 27.27
N GLY A 131 -18.23 15.64 27.76
CA GLY A 131 -18.30 16.68 28.76
C GLY A 131 -18.44 16.16 30.19
N GLY A 132 -18.08 14.89 30.42
CA GLY A 132 -18.02 14.27 31.73
C GLY A 132 -16.82 14.76 32.57
N ARG A 133 -16.13 13.84 33.24
CA ARG A 133 -14.95 14.15 34.04
C ARG A 133 -13.73 14.49 33.15
N HIS A 134 -12.99 15.53 33.51
CA HIS A 134 -11.80 16.00 32.76
C HIS A 134 -10.49 15.70 33.50
N GLY A 135 -9.37 15.79 32.75
CA GLY A 135 -8.03 15.63 33.29
C GLY A 135 -7.54 14.19 33.31
N TYR A 136 -8.10 13.33 32.51
CA TYR A 136 -7.55 11.98 32.29
C TYR A 136 -6.19 12.05 31.59
N LEU A 137 -5.28 11.18 31.97
CA LEU A 137 -4.04 10.98 31.23
C LEU A 137 -4.37 10.61 29.78
N HIS A 138 -3.67 11.23 28.82
CA HIS A 138 -3.86 11.04 27.37
C HIS A 138 -5.22 11.53 26.83
N GLU A 139 -5.98 12.31 27.60
CA GLU A 139 -7.25 12.88 27.14
C GLU A 139 -7.04 13.80 25.94
N LEU A 140 -7.83 13.59 24.90
CA LEU A 140 -8.04 14.52 23.79
C LEU A 140 -9.46 15.07 23.86
N ARG A 141 -9.68 16.31 23.45
CA ARG A 141 -11.02 16.92 23.42
C ARG A 141 -11.99 16.09 22.57
N ASP A 142 -11.57 15.67 21.40
CA ASP A 142 -12.27 14.76 20.48
C ASP A 142 -11.24 13.94 19.72
N GLN A 143 -10.95 12.74 20.20
CA GLN A 143 -9.97 11.86 19.54
C GLN A 143 -10.43 11.45 18.13
N GLN A 144 -11.72 11.21 17.95
CA GLN A 144 -12.28 10.80 16.66
C GLN A 144 -12.13 11.88 15.59
N ALA A 145 -12.23 13.16 15.97
CA ALA A 145 -12.06 14.26 15.03
C ALA A 145 -10.69 14.24 14.36
N SER A 146 -9.65 13.74 15.05
CA SER A 146 -8.31 13.60 14.47
C SER A 146 -8.24 12.57 13.33
N PHE A 147 -9.16 11.63 13.28
CA PHE A 147 -9.16 10.54 12.28
C PHE A 147 -10.17 10.75 11.15
N ARG A 148 -11.24 11.53 11.36
CA ARG A 148 -12.36 11.66 10.40
C ARG A 148 -11.98 12.11 9.00
N ASP A 149 -10.93 12.90 8.86
CA ASP A 149 -10.44 13.37 7.56
C ASP A 149 -9.56 12.33 6.84
N ILE A 150 -9.08 11.33 7.57
CA ILE A 150 -8.09 10.38 7.08
C ILE A 150 -8.73 9.03 6.76
N VAL A 151 -9.63 8.54 7.64
CA VAL A 151 -10.16 7.19 7.54
C VAL A 151 -11.53 7.14 6.86
N LYS A 152 -11.86 6.02 6.22
CA LYS A 152 -13.15 5.82 5.55
C LYS A 152 -14.34 5.92 6.49
N SER A 153 -14.19 5.39 7.72
CA SER A 153 -15.26 5.39 8.71
C SER A 153 -14.70 5.39 10.13
N VAL A 154 -15.48 5.96 11.05
CA VAL A 154 -15.17 6.00 12.48
C VAL A 154 -16.29 5.31 13.24
N HIS A 155 -15.95 4.34 14.08
CA HIS A 155 -16.89 3.57 14.89
C HIS A 155 -16.63 3.80 16.37
N THR A 156 -17.67 4.07 17.12
CA THR A 156 -17.59 4.34 18.56
C THR A 156 -18.28 3.24 19.34
N VAL A 157 -17.56 2.62 20.25
CA VAL A 157 -18.10 1.64 21.20
C VAL A 157 -18.38 2.34 22.52
N ARG A 158 -19.53 2.08 23.13
CA ARG A 158 -19.92 2.58 24.46
C ARG A 158 -20.20 1.45 25.47
N LYS A 159 -20.40 0.23 24.99
CA LYS A 159 -20.73 -0.96 25.80
C LYS A 159 -20.05 -2.18 25.19
N ALA A 160 -19.66 -3.14 26.01
CA ALA A 160 -19.02 -4.38 25.57
C ALA A 160 -19.83 -5.12 24.49
N SER A 161 -21.17 -5.11 24.59
CA SER A 161 -22.05 -5.75 23.60
C SER A 161 -22.00 -5.15 22.18
N GLN A 162 -21.44 -3.96 22.02
CA GLN A 162 -21.27 -3.31 20.71
C GLN A 162 -19.93 -3.67 20.04
N ILE A 163 -18.96 -4.24 20.79
CA ILE A 163 -17.62 -4.52 20.27
C ILE A 163 -17.67 -5.39 19.01
N PRO A 164 -18.35 -6.56 19.00
CA PRO A 164 -18.36 -7.42 17.83
C PRO A 164 -18.96 -6.75 16.58
N SER A 165 -20.11 -6.10 16.74
CA SER A 165 -20.79 -5.45 15.61
C SER A 165 -20.03 -4.23 15.06
N ALA A 166 -19.38 -3.44 15.93
CA ALA A 166 -18.59 -2.29 15.52
C ALA A 166 -17.34 -2.72 14.74
N ILE A 167 -16.65 -3.76 15.22
CA ILE A 167 -15.47 -4.31 14.53
C ILE A 167 -15.86 -4.97 13.21
N ALA A 168 -16.97 -5.72 13.14
CA ALA A 168 -17.43 -6.31 11.90
C ALA A 168 -17.82 -5.26 10.85
N ALA A 169 -18.52 -4.20 11.24
CA ALA A 169 -18.86 -3.09 10.35
C ALA A 169 -17.60 -2.34 9.86
N ALA A 170 -16.63 -2.14 10.74
CA ALA A 170 -15.35 -1.54 10.38
C ALA A 170 -14.54 -2.45 9.43
N TRP A 171 -14.49 -3.75 9.68
CA TRP A 171 -13.86 -4.74 8.82
C TRP A 171 -14.46 -4.73 7.40
N GLN A 172 -15.79 -4.81 7.31
CA GLN A 172 -16.49 -4.71 6.03
C GLN A 172 -16.18 -3.41 5.31
N SER A 173 -16.21 -2.27 6.03
CA SER A 173 -15.88 -0.96 5.46
C SER A 173 -14.46 -0.89 4.94
N ALA A 174 -13.47 -1.46 5.66
CA ALA A 174 -12.07 -1.46 5.22
C ALA A 174 -11.88 -2.23 3.90
N LEU A 175 -12.60 -3.34 3.72
CA LEU A 175 -12.49 -4.25 2.57
C LEU A 175 -13.45 -3.91 1.41
N THR A 176 -14.49 -3.12 1.62
CA THR A 176 -15.35 -2.65 0.52
C THR A 176 -14.57 -1.66 -0.35
N ALA A 177 -14.58 -1.83 -1.66
CA ALA A 177 -13.87 -0.95 -2.58
C ALA A 177 -14.47 0.48 -2.61
N PRO A 178 -13.66 1.54 -2.67
CA PRO A 178 -12.20 1.52 -2.54
C PRO A 178 -11.78 1.09 -1.13
N HIS A 179 -10.83 0.18 -1.01
CA HIS A 179 -10.31 -0.23 0.29
C HIS A 179 -9.74 0.98 1.04
N GLY A 180 -9.56 0.87 2.35
CA GLY A 180 -8.95 1.96 3.10
C GLY A 180 -8.98 1.75 4.60
N PRO A 181 -8.26 2.61 5.35
CA PRO A 181 -8.22 2.53 6.80
C PRO A 181 -9.55 2.91 7.44
N VAL A 182 -9.84 2.29 8.58
CA VAL A 182 -11.01 2.58 9.42
C VAL A 182 -10.55 2.72 10.87
N TRP A 183 -11.32 3.47 11.66
CA TRP A 183 -11.03 3.71 13.07
C TRP A 183 -12.15 3.18 13.97
N VAL A 184 -11.81 2.33 14.94
CA VAL A 184 -12.71 1.87 16.01
C VAL A 184 -12.18 2.38 17.34
N GLU A 185 -13.03 3.00 18.15
CA GLU A 185 -12.66 3.57 19.42
C GLU A 185 -13.42 2.91 20.58
N ILE A 186 -12.68 2.41 21.58
CA ILE A 186 -13.25 1.66 22.71
C ILE A 186 -12.73 2.22 24.04
N PRO A 187 -13.60 2.70 24.96
CA PRO A 187 -13.19 3.19 26.25
C PRO A 187 -12.47 2.14 27.10
N GLN A 188 -11.46 2.56 27.87
CA GLN A 188 -10.64 1.70 28.71
C GLN A 188 -11.46 0.85 29.69
N ASP A 189 -12.46 1.47 30.33
CA ASP A 189 -13.32 0.76 31.28
C ASP A 189 -14.19 -0.30 30.60
N VAL A 190 -14.59 -0.09 29.35
CA VAL A 190 -15.28 -1.12 28.52
C VAL A 190 -14.35 -2.28 28.18
N LEU A 191 -13.08 -1.98 27.85
CA LEU A 191 -12.07 -3.00 27.55
C LEU A 191 -11.72 -3.87 28.76
N LEU A 192 -11.74 -3.29 29.97
CA LEU A 192 -11.37 -3.96 31.22
C LEU A 192 -12.55 -4.60 31.93
N ALA A 193 -13.79 -4.20 31.62
CA ALA A 193 -14.97 -4.74 32.28
C ALA A 193 -15.15 -6.23 32.01
N GLU A 194 -15.35 -7.01 33.08
CA GLU A 194 -15.70 -8.42 32.95
C GLU A 194 -16.97 -8.62 32.12
N THR A 195 -16.97 -9.61 31.24
CA THR A 195 -18.10 -9.91 30.37
C THR A 195 -18.55 -11.36 30.45
N ALA A 196 -19.87 -11.55 30.49
CA ALA A 196 -20.53 -12.84 30.36
C ALA A 196 -21.19 -13.02 28.97
N LEU A 197 -20.90 -12.13 28.03
CA LEU A 197 -21.40 -12.26 26.66
C LEU A 197 -20.87 -13.54 26.00
N PRO A 198 -21.64 -14.15 25.07
CA PRO A 198 -21.17 -15.33 24.33
C PRO A 198 -19.82 -15.09 23.65
N VAL A 199 -19.01 -16.14 23.52
CA VAL A 199 -17.75 -16.08 22.78
C VAL A 199 -18.05 -15.90 21.30
N VAL A 200 -17.35 -15.01 20.63
CA VAL A 200 -17.46 -14.82 19.19
C VAL A 200 -16.62 -15.90 18.50
N THR A 201 -17.27 -16.82 17.81
CA THR A 201 -16.60 -17.97 17.15
C THR A 201 -16.47 -17.82 15.63
N ALA A 202 -17.37 -17.08 15.00
CA ALA A 202 -17.33 -16.72 13.59
C ALA A 202 -18.21 -15.49 13.35
N MET A 203 -17.80 -14.66 12.41
CA MET A 203 -18.60 -13.51 11.96
C MET A 203 -18.54 -13.42 10.43
N ASP A 204 -19.68 -13.06 9.83
CA ASP A 204 -19.75 -12.73 8.42
C ASP A 204 -19.73 -11.20 8.26
N ALA A 205 -18.72 -10.69 7.59
CA ALA A 205 -18.56 -9.28 7.23
C ALA A 205 -18.04 -9.18 5.80
N THR A 206 -18.77 -9.83 4.88
CA THR A 206 -18.45 -9.85 3.46
C THR A 206 -18.49 -8.43 2.88
N PRO A 207 -17.45 -7.98 2.18
CA PRO A 207 -17.45 -6.67 1.52
C PRO A 207 -18.49 -6.63 0.39
N GLU A 208 -18.99 -5.43 0.09
CA GLU A 208 -19.93 -5.22 -1.00
C GLU A 208 -19.19 -5.03 -2.33
N ASP A 209 -19.68 -5.70 -3.38
CA ASP A 209 -19.18 -5.51 -4.74
C ASP A 209 -19.70 -4.21 -5.35
N VAL A 210 -18.81 -3.41 -5.94
CA VAL A 210 -19.18 -2.24 -6.74
C VAL A 210 -19.39 -2.68 -8.18
N VAL A 211 -20.63 -3.06 -8.51
CA VAL A 211 -21.01 -3.65 -9.80
C VAL A 211 -21.24 -2.54 -10.84
N PRO A 212 -20.66 -2.62 -12.06
CA PRO A 212 -20.90 -1.64 -13.11
C PRO A 212 -22.35 -1.70 -13.63
N ARG A 213 -22.87 -0.56 -14.05
CA ARG A 213 -24.17 -0.51 -14.75
C ARG A 213 -23.99 -0.98 -16.19
N PRO A 214 -24.78 -1.97 -16.66
CA PRO A 214 -24.65 -2.54 -18.01
C PRO A 214 -24.72 -1.49 -19.12
N GLU A 215 -25.60 -0.51 -19.00
CA GLU A 215 -25.78 0.51 -20.03
C GLU A 215 -24.51 1.36 -20.24
N LEU A 216 -23.71 1.58 -19.18
CA LEU A 216 -22.46 2.34 -19.27
C LEU A 216 -21.33 1.45 -19.83
N THR A 217 -21.29 0.17 -19.49
CA THR A 217 -20.30 -0.77 -20.06
C THR A 217 -20.57 -1.02 -21.53
N ASP A 218 -21.83 -1.07 -21.97
CA ASP A 218 -22.19 -1.20 -23.39
C ASP A 218 -21.74 0.01 -24.21
N VAL A 219 -21.92 1.23 -23.67
CA VAL A 219 -21.42 2.46 -24.32
C VAL A 219 -19.89 2.44 -24.39
N ALA A 220 -19.21 2.07 -23.30
CA ALA A 220 -17.75 1.97 -23.27
C ALA A 220 -17.24 0.93 -24.28
N ALA A 221 -17.87 -0.24 -24.35
CA ALA A 221 -17.53 -1.30 -25.29
C ALA A 221 -17.69 -0.83 -26.75
N HIS A 222 -18.77 -0.12 -27.06
CA HIS A 222 -18.98 0.46 -28.39
C HIS A 222 -17.89 1.47 -28.74
N LEU A 223 -17.56 2.39 -27.85
CA LEU A 223 -16.49 3.38 -28.05
C LEU A 223 -15.13 2.72 -28.29
N LEU A 224 -14.78 1.71 -27.48
CA LEU A 224 -13.53 0.96 -27.64
C LEU A 224 -13.47 0.15 -28.94
N SER A 225 -14.59 -0.46 -29.36
CA SER A 225 -14.68 -1.26 -30.59
C SER A 225 -14.56 -0.41 -31.86
N THR A 226 -15.01 0.86 -31.81
CA THR A 226 -14.99 1.78 -32.94
C THR A 226 -13.79 2.75 -32.93
N ALA A 227 -12.97 2.72 -31.88
CA ALA A 227 -11.80 3.57 -31.74
C ALA A 227 -10.75 3.29 -32.82
N GLU A 228 -10.15 4.35 -33.37
CA GLU A 228 -9.00 4.24 -34.26
C GLU A 228 -7.70 4.00 -33.47
N ARG A 229 -7.54 4.63 -32.31
CA ARG A 229 -6.35 4.59 -31.45
C ARG A 229 -6.73 4.50 -29.97
N PRO A 230 -7.29 3.36 -29.52
CA PRO A 230 -7.56 3.16 -28.10
C PRO A 230 -6.25 2.97 -27.33
N VAL A 231 -6.16 3.59 -26.13
CA VAL A 231 -5.03 3.42 -25.21
C VAL A 231 -5.57 3.22 -23.79
N ILE A 232 -4.84 2.45 -22.96
CA ILE A 232 -5.27 2.12 -21.61
C ILE A 232 -4.26 2.66 -20.59
N ILE A 233 -4.76 3.34 -19.54
CA ILE A 233 -4.01 3.64 -18.32
C ILE A 233 -4.51 2.70 -17.21
N ALA A 234 -3.62 1.87 -16.69
CA ALA A 234 -3.93 0.91 -15.63
C ALA A 234 -3.39 1.39 -14.28
N GLY A 235 -4.29 1.63 -13.35
CA GLY A 235 -3.96 2.09 -12.00
C GLY A 235 -3.92 0.98 -10.94
N GLY A 236 -3.70 1.38 -9.69
CA GLY A 236 -3.65 0.49 -8.53
C GLY A 236 -4.94 -0.31 -8.30
N GLY A 237 -6.10 0.18 -8.73
CA GLY A 237 -7.36 -0.55 -8.67
C GLY A 237 -7.33 -1.87 -9.44
N VAL A 238 -6.59 -1.95 -10.55
CA VAL A 238 -6.41 -3.19 -11.30
C VAL A 238 -5.65 -4.24 -10.50
N VAL A 239 -4.60 -3.82 -9.77
CA VAL A 239 -3.81 -4.72 -8.92
C VAL A 239 -4.64 -5.19 -7.73
N ARG A 240 -5.30 -4.27 -7.02
CA ARG A 240 -6.08 -4.58 -5.81
C ARG A 240 -7.30 -5.47 -6.07
N SER A 241 -7.92 -5.37 -7.24
CA SER A 241 -9.07 -6.21 -7.62
C SER A 241 -8.68 -7.52 -8.34
N ASP A 242 -7.37 -7.84 -8.40
CA ASP A 242 -6.86 -9.01 -9.15
C ASP A 242 -7.33 -9.04 -10.61
N ALA A 243 -7.32 -7.89 -11.26
CA ALA A 243 -7.86 -7.72 -12.62
C ALA A 243 -6.79 -7.77 -13.73
N SER A 244 -5.51 -8.02 -13.40
CA SER A 244 -4.38 -7.97 -14.35
C SER A 244 -4.56 -8.90 -15.55
N GLY A 245 -5.08 -10.12 -15.33
CA GLY A 245 -5.37 -11.06 -16.42
C GLY A 245 -6.47 -10.56 -17.37
N LYS A 246 -7.49 -9.87 -16.83
CA LYS A 246 -8.59 -9.29 -17.63
C LYS A 246 -8.12 -8.04 -18.39
N LEU A 247 -7.30 -7.21 -17.76
CA LEU A 247 -6.66 -6.06 -18.41
C LEU A 247 -5.85 -6.53 -19.62
N ARG A 248 -5.02 -7.55 -19.45
CA ARG A 248 -4.22 -8.12 -20.52
C ARG A 248 -5.10 -8.66 -21.66
N ALA A 249 -6.13 -9.44 -21.33
CA ALA A 249 -7.04 -10.00 -22.32
C ALA A 249 -7.77 -8.89 -23.12
N LEU A 250 -8.18 -7.80 -22.45
CA LEU A 250 -8.81 -6.66 -23.12
C LEU A 250 -7.83 -5.94 -24.04
N ALA A 251 -6.63 -5.63 -23.55
CA ALA A 251 -5.59 -4.96 -24.34
C ALA A 251 -5.23 -5.77 -25.61
N GLU A 252 -5.05 -7.10 -25.47
CA GLU A 252 -4.78 -8.01 -26.59
C GLU A 252 -5.99 -8.15 -27.55
N LYS A 253 -7.22 -8.08 -27.03
CA LYS A 253 -8.44 -8.19 -27.84
C LYS A 253 -8.64 -6.99 -28.77
N ILE A 254 -8.23 -5.79 -28.32
CA ILE A 254 -8.42 -4.54 -29.08
C ILE A 254 -7.11 -3.91 -29.57
N ASP A 255 -5.97 -4.61 -29.48
CA ASP A 255 -4.63 -4.11 -29.78
C ASP A 255 -4.37 -2.70 -29.20
N ALA A 256 -4.72 -2.50 -27.90
CA ALA A 256 -4.56 -1.22 -27.22
C ALA A 256 -3.26 -1.18 -26.41
N PRO A 257 -2.37 -0.20 -26.65
CA PRO A 257 -1.22 0.06 -25.76
C PRO A 257 -1.65 0.33 -24.32
N VAL A 258 -0.83 -0.15 -23.36
CA VAL A 258 -1.09 -0.03 -21.92
C VAL A 258 0.07 0.68 -21.23
N VAL A 259 -0.21 1.72 -20.47
CA VAL A 259 0.73 2.28 -19.50
C VAL A 259 0.20 2.04 -18.09
N THR A 260 1.09 1.75 -17.15
CA THR A 260 0.70 1.60 -15.74
C THR A 260 1.03 2.87 -14.95
N THR A 261 0.15 3.23 -14.02
CA THR A 261 0.52 4.20 -12.97
C THR A 261 1.53 3.55 -12.01
N PHE A 262 2.15 4.34 -11.15
CA PHE A 262 3.08 3.80 -10.15
C PHE A 262 2.40 2.82 -9.19
N GLY A 263 1.14 3.07 -8.81
CA GLY A 263 0.32 2.11 -8.04
C GLY A 263 -0.17 0.91 -8.84
N GLY A 264 -0.13 0.98 -10.17
CA GLY A 264 -0.52 -0.10 -11.08
C GLY A 264 0.65 -0.95 -11.59
N LYS A 265 1.88 -0.75 -11.08
CA LYS A 265 3.06 -1.52 -11.53
C LYS A 265 2.84 -3.03 -11.43
N GLY A 266 3.28 -3.73 -12.46
CA GLY A 266 3.08 -5.17 -12.58
C GLY A 266 1.68 -5.59 -13.04
N ALA A 267 0.69 -4.68 -13.13
CA ALA A 267 -0.64 -5.01 -13.64
C ALA A 267 -0.64 -5.44 -15.10
N PHE A 268 0.36 -4.98 -15.87
CA PHE A 268 0.57 -5.37 -17.25
C PHE A 268 2.02 -5.82 -17.44
N PRO A 269 2.30 -6.89 -18.21
CA PRO A 269 3.67 -7.38 -18.36
C PRO A 269 4.59 -6.34 -18.99
N TRP A 270 5.75 -6.11 -18.37
CA TRP A 270 6.71 -5.06 -18.74
C TRP A 270 7.22 -5.18 -20.17
N GLU A 271 7.54 -6.41 -20.61
CA GLU A 271 8.09 -6.72 -21.95
C GLU A 271 7.01 -7.00 -23.01
N HIS A 272 5.73 -6.82 -22.69
CA HIS A 272 4.67 -7.05 -23.66
C HIS A 272 4.76 -6.04 -24.82
N PRO A 273 4.52 -6.44 -26.09
CA PRO A 273 4.62 -5.51 -27.24
C PRO A 273 3.73 -4.26 -27.14
N LEU A 274 2.64 -4.33 -26.38
CA LEU A 274 1.73 -3.21 -26.12
C LEU A 274 2.05 -2.44 -24.82
N SER A 275 3.14 -2.76 -24.12
CA SER A 275 3.49 -2.13 -22.84
C SER A 275 4.27 -0.84 -23.04
N LEU A 276 3.68 0.28 -22.63
CA LEU A 276 4.37 1.57 -22.46
C LEU A 276 5.08 1.67 -21.09
N GLN A 277 5.13 0.55 -20.35
CA GLN A 277 5.74 0.46 -19.03
C GLN A 277 5.07 1.42 -18.03
N SER A 278 5.86 2.21 -17.27
CA SER A 278 5.32 3.15 -16.26
C SER A 278 5.81 4.60 -16.49
N TRP A 279 6.08 5.00 -17.72
CA TRP A 279 6.66 6.30 -18.06
C TRP A 279 5.63 7.44 -18.15
N LEU A 280 4.70 7.53 -17.18
CA LEU A 280 3.67 8.59 -17.17
C LEU A 280 4.22 10.00 -16.92
N GLU A 281 5.41 10.12 -16.33
CA GLU A 281 6.08 11.41 -16.13
C GLU A 281 6.98 11.80 -17.32
N ASP A 282 6.90 11.07 -18.43
CA ASP A 282 7.66 11.38 -19.64
C ASP A 282 6.77 11.97 -20.74
N ARG A 283 7.18 13.10 -21.30
CA ARG A 283 6.42 13.80 -22.35
C ARG A 283 6.23 12.98 -23.62
N HIS A 284 7.14 12.09 -23.97
CA HIS A 284 6.94 11.20 -25.11
C HIS A 284 5.75 10.27 -24.88
N THR A 285 5.62 9.74 -23.68
CA THR A 285 4.47 8.90 -23.29
C THR A 285 3.19 9.73 -23.20
N THR A 286 3.19 10.87 -22.52
CA THR A 286 1.96 11.69 -22.39
C THR A 286 1.49 12.23 -23.73
N ASN A 287 2.38 12.66 -24.65
CA ASN A 287 2.00 13.04 -26.00
C ASN A 287 1.33 11.90 -26.77
N PHE A 288 1.82 10.67 -26.59
CA PHE A 288 1.19 9.50 -27.19
C PHE A 288 -0.21 9.26 -26.63
N LEU A 289 -0.37 9.31 -25.30
CA LEU A 289 -1.67 9.18 -24.63
C LEU A 289 -2.66 10.29 -25.06
N GLU A 290 -2.20 11.54 -25.18
CA GLU A 290 -3.00 12.68 -25.65
C GLU A 290 -3.49 12.52 -27.09
N SER A 291 -2.81 11.70 -27.90
CA SER A 291 -3.19 11.43 -29.29
C SER A 291 -4.27 10.35 -29.42
N ALA A 292 -4.61 9.65 -28.35
CA ALA A 292 -5.67 8.64 -28.35
C ALA A 292 -7.04 9.28 -28.66
N ASP A 293 -7.85 8.62 -29.46
CA ASP A 293 -9.25 9.02 -29.66
C ASP A 293 -10.17 8.46 -28.57
N VAL A 294 -9.80 7.31 -27.98
CA VAL A 294 -10.41 6.76 -26.76
C VAL A 294 -9.33 6.38 -25.75
N LEU A 295 -9.41 6.96 -24.57
CA LEU A 295 -8.54 6.68 -23.45
C LEU A 295 -9.32 5.96 -22.35
N LEU A 296 -8.99 4.68 -22.12
CA LEU A 296 -9.58 3.91 -21.04
C LEU A 296 -8.69 3.99 -19.79
N VAL A 297 -9.21 4.54 -18.70
CA VAL A 297 -8.53 4.64 -17.40
C VAL A 297 -9.19 3.66 -16.44
N VAL A 298 -8.41 2.73 -15.89
CA VAL A 298 -8.93 1.67 -15.02
C VAL A 298 -8.27 1.73 -13.64
N GLY A 299 -9.07 2.00 -12.61
CA GLY A 299 -8.64 2.01 -11.22
C GLY A 299 -7.60 3.08 -10.89
N SER A 300 -7.77 4.28 -11.48
CA SER A 300 -6.92 5.45 -11.23
C SER A 300 -7.74 6.73 -11.28
N GLY A 301 -7.53 7.61 -10.29
CA GLY A 301 -8.09 8.95 -10.28
C GLY A 301 -7.32 9.97 -11.14
N LEU A 302 -6.24 9.56 -11.84
CA LEU A 302 -5.36 10.45 -12.61
C LEU A 302 -4.94 11.70 -11.84
N GLY A 303 -4.43 11.51 -10.61
CA GLY A 303 -3.87 12.59 -9.80
C GLY A 303 -2.54 13.11 -10.33
N GLU A 304 -1.89 13.98 -9.58
CA GLU A 304 -0.70 14.74 -9.95
C GLU A 304 0.38 13.91 -10.66
N LEU A 305 0.90 12.86 -10.02
CA LEU A 305 1.95 12.02 -10.57
C LEU A 305 1.50 11.22 -11.80
N SER A 306 0.24 10.75 -11.82
CA SER A 306 -0.31 9.97 -12.91
C SER A 306 -0.72 10.79 -14.13
N SER A 307 -0.67 12.12 -14.03
CA SER A 307 -0.99 13.07 -15.09
C SER A 307 0.18 14.00 -15.43
N ASN A 308 1.42 13.55 -15.15
CA ASN A 308 2.63 14.34 -15.34
C ASN A 308 2.47 15.75 -14.78
N TYR A 309 2.15 15.85 -13.48
CA TYR A 309 1.93 17.10 -12.74
C TYR A 309 0.82 17.97 -13.37
N TYR A 310 -0.30 17.33 -13.73
CA TYR A 310 -1.45 17.97 -14.40
C TYR A 310 -1.16 18.63 -15.75
N THR A 311 -0.03 18.30 -16.40
CA THR A 311 0.25 18.77 -17.77
C THR A 311 -0.37 17.88 -18.84
N PHE A 312 -0.82 16.66 -18.48
CA PHE A 312 -1.50 15.74 -19.38
C PHE A 312 -2.90 16.24 -19.75
N ALA A 313 -3.18 16.38 -21.04
CA ALA A 313 -4.43 16.90 -21.57
C ALA A 313 -5.00 15.98 -22.67
N PRO A 314 -5.77 14.93 -22.33
CA PRO A 314 -6.35 14.01 -23.30
C PRO A 314 -7.27 14.74 -24.28
N ARG A 315 -7.13 14.43 -25.58
CA ARG A 315 -7.91 15.07 -26.65
C ARG A 315 -9.12 14.26 -27.08
N GLY A 316 -9.07 12.95 -26.84
CA GLY A 316 -10.13 12.01 -27.16
C GLY A 316 -11.13 11.83 -26.02
N CYS A 317 -12.02 10.86 -26.20
CA CYS A 317 -12.97 10.47 -25.18
C CYS A 317 -12.26 9.74 -24.03
N VAL A 318 -12.44 10.22 -22.80
CA VAL A 318 -11.97 9.51 -21.60
C VAL A 318 -13.08 8.60 -21.07
N ILE A 319 -12.76 7.33 -20.87
CA ILE A 319 -13.60 6.37 -20.16
C ILE A 319 -12.88 6.06 -18.85
N GLN A 320 -13.49 6.38 -17.70
CA GLN A 320 -12.88 6.12 -16.39
C GLN A 320 -13.68 5.08 -15.62
N ILE A 321 -13.02 3.98 -15.26
CA ILE A 321 -13.54 2.95 -14.35
C ILE A 321 -12.89 3.18 -12.98
N GLU A 322 -13.69 3.54 -11.98
CA GLU A 322 -13.20 3.86 -10.64
C GLU A 322 -14.22 3.45 -9.57
N ALA A 323 -13.72 2.84 -8.49
CA ALA A 323 -14.56 2.43 -7.37
C ALA A 323 -14.83 3.57 -6.36
N ASP A 324 -14.03 4.64 -6.41
CA ASP A 324 -14.19 5.84 -5.59
C ASP A 324 -14.99 6.90 -6.34
N LEU A 325 -16.22 7.13 -5.93
CA LEU A 325 -17.06 8.18 -6.50
C LEU A 325 -16.45 9.59 -6.40
N GLY A 326 -15.63 9.84 -5.38
CA GLY A 326 -14.96 11.13 -5.22
C GLY A 326 -13.83 11.37 -6.23
N LYS A 327 -13.31 10.30 -6.82
CA LYS A 327 -12.25 10.35 -7.84
C LYS A 327 -12.80 10.21 -9.26
N LEU A 328 -14.04 9.73 -9.41
CA LEU A 328 -14.67 9.53 -10.71
C LEU A 328 -14.88 10.88 -11.41
N GLU A 329 -14.32 11.01 -12.62
CA GLU A 329 -14.36 12.25 -13.44
C GLU A 329 -13.81 13.52 -12.75
N SER A 330 -13.10 13.38 -11.63
CA SER A 330 -12.65 14.54 -10.83
C SER A 330 -11.61 15.40 -11.54
N ASN A 331 -10.75 14.79 -12.36
CA ASN A 331 -9.67 15.47 -13.07
C ASN A 331 -9.94 15.62 -14.58
N HIS A 332 -10.65 14.68 -15.18
CA HIS A 332 -10.97 14.69 -16.62
C HIS A 332 -12.42 14.28 -16.83
N ALA A 333 -13.19 15.14 -17.49
CA ALA A 333 -14.56 14.82 -17.87
C ALA A 333 -14.59 13.70 -18.92
N GLY A 334 -15.60 12.80 -18.83
CA GLY A 334 -15.71 11.69 -19.76
C GLY A 334 -16.89 10.78 -19.46
N LEU A 335 -16.76 9.50 -19.78
CA LEU A 335 -17.70 8.45 -19.40
C LEU A 335 -17.22 7.82 -18.09
N GLY A 336 -17.80 8.22 -16.96
CA GLY A 336 -17.51 7.66 -15.65
C GLY A 336 -18.30 6.37 -15.38
N ILE A 337 -17.59 5.30 -15.04
CA ILE A 337 -18.17 4.00 -14.64
C ILE A 337 -17.76 3.72 -13.19
N HIS A 338 -18.70 3.90 -12.27
CA HIS A 338 -18.49 3.55 -10.86
C HIS A 338 -18.54 2.04 -10.71
N ALA A 339 -17.36 1.41 -10.58
CA ALA A 339 -17.25 -0.04 -10.49
C ALA A 339 -15.89 -0.52 -9.98
N ASP A 340 -15.87 -1.73 -9.42
CA ASP A 340 -14.66 -2.53 -9.25
C ASP A 340 -14.04 -2.85 -10.62
N ALA A 341 -12.69 -2.72 -10.72
CA ALA A 341 -11.98 -2.90 -11.98
C ALA A 341 -12.16 -4.30 -12.58
N ARG A 342 -12.15 -5.35 -11.76
CA ARG A 342 -12.31 -6.73 -12.22
C ARG A 342 -13.70 -6.98 -12.79
N LEU A 343 -14.74 -6.43 -12.16
CA LEU A 343 -16.12 -6.58 -12.63
C LEU A 343 -16.38 -5.80 -13.92
N ALA A 344 -15.88 -4.57 -13.99
CA ALA A 344 -16.01 -3.73 -15.19
C ALA A 344 -15.24 -4.30 -16.39
N LEU A 345 -13.98 -4.72 -16.19
CA LEU A 345 -13.19 -5.37 -17.25
C LEU A 345 -13.82 -6.68 -17.71
N SER A 346 -14.47 -7.45 -16.81
CA SER A 346 -15.21 -8.65 -17.20
C SER A 346 -16.37 -8.30 -18.13
N ALA A 347 -17.18 -7.31 -17.79
CA ALA A 347 -18.32 -6.89 -18.61
C ALA A 347 -17.86 -6.35 -20.00
N LEU A 348 -16.77 -5.58 -20.02
CA LEU A 348 -16.20 -5.10 -21.29
C LEU A 348 -15.71 -6.25 -22.18
N LEU A 349 -15.05 -7.25 -21.62
CA LEU A 349 -14.56 -8.41 -22.38
C LEU A 349 -15.69 -9.22 -23.06
N GLU A 350 -16.88 -9.23 -22.47
CA GLU A 350 -18.04 -9.92 -23.03
C GLU A 350 -18.65 -9.19 -24.23
N THR A 351 -18.54 -7.84 -24.28
CA THR A 351 -19.28 -7.00 -25.23
C THR A 351 -18.41 -6.30 -26.26
N VAL A 352 -17.11 -6.03 -25.96
CA VAL A 352 -16.21 -5.37 -26.90
C VAL A 352 -15.93 -6.27 -28.11
N GLU A 353 -15.93 -5.71 -29.31
CA GLU A 353 -15.58 -6.42 -30.53
C GLU A 353 -14.05 -6.53 -30.69
N ASP A 354 -13.60 -7.59 -31.39
CA ASP A 354 -12.18 -7.77 -31.71
C ASP A 354 -11.74 -6.66 -32.67
N ARG A 355 -10.64 -6.00 -32.32
CA ARG A 355 -9.97 -5.01 -33.18
C ARG A 355 -8.55 -5.48 -33.46
N ARG A 356 -8.03 -5.17 -34.64
CA ARG A 356 -6.64 -5.45 -35.01
C ARG A 356 -5.96 -4.20 -35.51
N ASP A 357 -4.83 -3.88 -34.89
CA ASP A 357 -3.95 -2.79 -35.30
C ASP A 357 -2.48 -3.23 -35.24
N PRO A 358 -1.94 -3.76 -36.36
CA PRO A 358 -0.56 -4.23 -36.39
C PRO A 358 0.47 -3.12 -36.12
N SER A 359 0.08 -1.85 -36.22
CA SER A 359 0.97 -0.71 -35.97
C SER A 359 1.08 -0.32 -34.50
N ALA A 360 0.18 -0.80 -33.62
CA ALA A 360 0.15 -0.43 -32.20
C ALA A 360 1.47 -0.78 -31.47
N ALA A 361 2.01 -1.98 -31.71
CA ALA A 361 3.28 -2.41 -31.14
C ALA A 361 4.49 -1.62 -31.67
N ASP A 362 4.44 -1.18 -32.94
CA ASP A 362 5.49 -0.34 -33.53
C ASP A 362 5.49 1.04 -32.86
N ALA A 363 4.31 1.64 -32.69
CA ALA A 363 4.16 2.91 -32.01
C ALA A 363 4.66 2.86 -30.56
N VAL A 364 4.37 1.79 -29.82
CA VAL A 364 4.91 1.58 -28.47
C VAL A 364 6.46 1.55 -28.51
N ARG A 365 7.06 0.81 -29.46
CA ARG A 365 8.52 0.76 -29.57
C ARG A 365 9.15 2.13 -29.87
N GLU A 366 8.51 2.93 -30.72
CA GLU A 366 8.96 4.30 -31.03
C GLU A 366 8.93 5.20 -29.79
N VAL A 367 7.83 5.17 -29.00
CA VAL A 367 7.73 5.93 -27.75
C VAL A 367 8.81 5.52 -26.77
N LEU A 368 8.96 4.22 -26.51
CA LEU A 368 9.98 3.72 -25.57
C LEU A 368 11.41 4.00 -26.05
N ALA A 369 11.66 4.00 -27.35
CA ALA A 369 12.96 4.38 -27.92
C ALA A 369 13.24 5.87 -27.67
N ALA A 370 12.25 6.74 -27.81
CA ALA A 370 12.38 8.17 -27.54
C ALA A 370 12.62 8.45 -26.04
N VAL A 371 11.88 7.79 -25.15
CA VAL A 371 12.11 7.86 -23.69
C VAL A 371 13.55 7.43 -23.37
N ARG A 372 13.99 6.29 -23.90
CA ARG A 372 15.33 5.74 -23.66
C ARG A 372 16.41 6.71 -24.14
N ALA A 373 16.28 7.22 -25.38
CA ALA A 373 17.25 8.19 -25.92
C ALA A 373 17.34 9.47 -25.07
N ARG A 374 16.20 9.94 -24.54
CA ARG A 374 16.17 11.09 -23.61
C ARG A 374 16.93 10.80 -22.32
N ILE A 375 16.71 9.64 -21.69
CA ILE A 375 17.40 9.25 -20.46
C ILE A 375 18.89 9.09 -20.71
N ASP A 376 19.30 8.38 -21.78
CA ASP A 376 20.69 8.10 -22.11
C ASP A 376 21.48 9.40 -22.42
N SER A 377 20.81 10.45 -22.90
CA SER A 377 21.45 11.75 -23.16
C SER A 377 21.84 12.53 -21.90
N GLN A 378 21.44 12.09 -20.70
CA GLN A 378 21.62 12.81 -19.42
C GLN A 378 22.80 12.28 -18.60
N GLU A 379 23.59 11.33 -19.09
CA GLU A 379 24.75 10.75 -18.40
C GLU A 379 24.42 10.19 -17.00
N LEU A 380 23.28 9.46 -16.87
CA LEU A 380 22.75 8.87 -15.63
C LEU A 380 23.01 7.35 -15.57
N THR A 381 24.21 6.93 -15.96
CA THR A 381 24.59 5.50 -16.03
C THR A 381 24.68 4.83 -14.67
N LEU A 382 25.07 5.58 -13.62
CA LEU A 382 25.14 5.05 -12.25
C LEU A 382 23.75 4.67 -11.75
N GLU A 383 22.78 5.54 -11.91
CA GLU A 383 21.38 5.34 -11.48
C GLU A 383 20.76 4.15 -12.19
N GLN A 384 20.94 4.06 -13.50
CA GLN A 384 20.47 2.92 -14.31
C GLN A 384 21.14 1.61 -13.86
N GLN A 385 22.46 1.61 -13.62
CA GLN A 385 23.21 0.45 -13.12
C GLN A 385 22.68 0.00 -11.75
N VAL A 386 22.54 0.93 -10.79
CA VAL A 386 22.04 0.60 -9.44
C VAL A 386 20.64 0.00 -9.51
N LEU A 387 19.74 0.61 -10.29
CA LEU A 387 18.38 0.08 -10.45
C LEU A 387 18.35 -1.31 -11.09
N ALA A 388 19.17 -1.52 -12.12
CA ALA A 388 19.32 -2.82 -12.77
C ALA A 388 19.88 -3.88 -11.81
N SER A 389 20.88 -3.53 -10.99
CA SER A 389 21.44 -4.43 -9.97
C SER A 389 20.41 -4.86 -8.93
N VAL A 390 19.54 -3.93 -8.50
CA VAL A 390 18.42 -4.25 -7.60
C VAL A 390 17.44 -5.20 -8.29
N ARG A 391 17.11 -4.96 -9.57
CA ARG A 391 16.19 -5.84 -10.31
C ARG A 391 16.75 -7.24 -10.49
N GLU A 392 18.04 -7.35 -10.80
CA GLU A 392 18.73 -8.63 -11.00
C GLU A 392 18.77 -9.47 -9.71
N ALA A 393 19.04 -8.82 -8.58
CA ALA A 393 19.14 -9.49 -7.28
C ALA A 393 17.78 -9.94 -6.71
N LEU A 394 16.69 -9.21 -7.00
CA LEU A 394 15.39 -9.46 -6.39
C LEU A 394 14.64 -10.59 -7.14
N PRO A 395 14.22 -11.68 -6.45
CA PRO A 395 13.34 -12.69 -7.07
C PRO A 395 12.04 -12.10 -7.61
N ASP A 396 11.51 -12.67 -8.69
CA ASP A 396 10.38 -12.11 -9.45
C ASP A 396 9.07 -12.00 -8.63
N ASP A 397 8.89 -12.83 -7.63
CA ASP A 397 7.72 -12.89 -6.75
C ASP A 397 7.94 -12.28 -5.36
N SER A 398 9.13 -11.75 -5.10
CA SER A 398 9.48 -11.08 -3.85
C SER A 398 8.92 -9.68 -3.81
N PRO A 399 8.17 -9.30 -2.76
CA PRO A 399 7.69 -7.94 -2.61
C PRO A 399 8.83 -6.98 -2.22
N SER A 400 8.73 -5.75 -2.71
CA SER A 400 9.66 -4.67 -2.41
C SER A 400 8.92 -3.41 -1.96
N PHE A 401 9.48 -2.73 -0.95
CA PHE A 401 8.92 -1.53 -0.34
C PHE A 401 9.93 -0.40 -0.39
N TRP A 402 9.55 0.68 -1.06
CA TRP A 402 10.45 1.78 -1.41
C TRP A 402 10.03 3.04 -0.66
N ASP A 403 10.97 3.60 0.10
CA ASP A 403 10.83 4.88 0.78
C ASP A 403 10.92 6.04 -0.24
N MET A 404 10.68 7.27 0.23
CA MET A 404 10.83 8.49 -0.58
C MET A 404 12.32 8.82 -0.73
N THR A 405 12.97 8.23 -1.73
CA THR A 405 14.39 8.39 -2.06
C THR A 405 14.58 8.49 -3.57
N ILE A 406 15.67 9.07 -4.04
CA ILE A 406 15.97 9.22 -5.48
C ILE A 406 15.83 7.88 -6.21
N LEU A 407 16.35 6.79 -5.63
CA LEU A 407 16.24 5.46 -6.25
C LEU A 407 14.78 4.99 -6.38
N ALA A 408 13.89 5.35 -5.46
CA ALA A 408 12.47 5.04 -5.56
C ALA A 408 11.76 5.86 -6.65
N TYR A 409 12.09 7.12 -6.82
CA TYR A 409 11.57 7.94 -7.93
C TYR A 409 11.99 7.36 -9.29
N TRP A 410 13.22 6.88 -9.41
CA TRP A 410 13.65 6.12 -10.58
C TRP A 410 12.83 4.84 -10.76
N ALA A 411 12.62 4.11 -9.66
CA ALA A 411 11.88 2.85 -9.69
C ALA A 411 10.42 3.02 -10.10
N TRP A 412 9.78 4.15 -9.75
CA TRP A 412 8.41 4.42 -10.19
C TRP A 412 8.25 4.37 -11.70
N SER A 413 9.19 4.92 -12.45
CA SER A 413 9.15 4.92 -13.92
C SER A 413 9.86 3.73 -14.53
N ALA A 414 11.04 3.33 -14.04
CA ALA A 414 11.98 2.46 -14.75
C ALA A 414 12.13 1.03 -14.18
N PHE A 415 11.56 0.71 -13.01
CA PHE A 415 11.71 -0.63 -12.41
C PHE A 415 10.65 -1.61 -12.93
N ASP A 416 11.08 -2.76 -13.44
CA ASP A 416 10.21 -3.87 -13.80
C ASP A 416 9.78 -4.65 -12.55
N ALA A 417 8.54 -4.50 -12.13
CA ALA A 417 7.99 -5.21 -10.98
C ALA A 417 7.76 -6.72 -11.22
N ARG A 418 7.88 -7.21 -12.48
CA ARG A 418 7.67 -8.60 -12.91
C ARG A 418 6.29 -9.17 -12.64
N ARG A 419 5.72 -8.93 -11.47
CA ARG A 419 4.43 -9.46 -11.01
C ARG A 419 3.56 -8.35 -10.45
N PRO A 420 2.23 -8.47 -10.54
CA PRO A 420 1.33 -7.60 -9.78
C PRO A 420 1.62 -7.70 -8.29
N ASN A 421 1.42 -6.61 -7.58
CA ASN A 421 1.52 -6.56 -6.11
C ASN A 421 2.90 -6.91 -5.52
N THR A 422 4.00 -6.64 -6.28
CA THR A 422 5.37 -6.88 -5.80
C THR A 422 6.20 -5.61 -5.64
N MET A 423 5.70 -4.45 -6.03
CA MET A 423 6.36 -3.17 -5.79
C MET A 423 5.41 -2.16 -5.14
N HIS A 424 5.81 -1.64 -4.00
CA HIS A 424 5.04 -0.68 -3.20
C HIS A 424 5.91 0.49 -2.75
N SER A 425 5.32 1.67 -2.62
CA SER A 425 5.98 2.84 -2.05
C SER A 425 4.99 3.77 -1.37
N ALA A 426 5.50 4.79 -0.66
CA ALA A 426 4.70 5.81 0.01
C ALA A 426 4.20 6.90 -0.96
N GLN A 427 3.88 6.56 -2.19
CA GLN A 427 3.50 7.52 -3.24
C GLN A 427 2.12 8.16 -3.03
N GLY A 428 1.38 7.74 -2.02
CA GLY A 428 0.06 8.30 -1.70
C GLY A 428 0.14 9.55 -0.85
N ALA A 429 0.91 9.51 0.23
CA ALA A 429 1.10 10.61 1.17
C ALA A 429 2.55 11.09 1.26
N GLY A 430 3.51 10.33 0.77
CA GLY A 430 4.93 10.71 0.73
C GLY A 430 5.63 10.70 2.08
N GLY A 431 5.14 9.91 3.03
CA GLY A 431 5.72 9.82 4.38
C GLY A 431 7.09 9.14 4.39
N LEU A 432 8.14 9.82 4.92
CA LEU A 432 9.45 9.24 5.14
C LEU A 432 9.43 8.11 6.17
N GLY A 433 10.32 7.14 6.01
CA GLY A 433 10.45 5.99 6.91
C GLY A 433 9.47 4.86 6.61
N TYR A 434 8.80 4.88 5.47
CA TYR A 434 7.84 3.87 5.03
C TYR A 434 8.49 2.52 4.73
N GLY A 435 9.58 2.50 3.98
CA GLY A 435 10.11 1.31 3.31
C GLY A 435 10.35 0.13 4.25
N PHE A 436 11.08 0.33 5.33
CA PHE A 436 11.48 -0.76 6.22
C PHE A 436 10.32 -1.33 7.08
N PRO A 437 9.52 -0.52 7.81
CA PRO A 437 8.40 -1.06 8.57
C PRO A 437 7.32 -1.68 7.68
N ALA A 438 7.08 -1.15 6.49
CA ALA A 438 6.19 -1.76 5.50
C ALA A 438 6.69 -3.15 5.08
N ALA A 439 7.98 -3.30 4.80
CA ALA A 439 8.58 -4.60 4.50
C ALA A 439 8.43 -5.60 5.66
N LEU A 440 8.52 -5.14 6.93
CA LEU A 440 8.26 -6.00 8.09
C LEU A 440 6.81 -6.51 8.11
N GLY A 441 5.85 -5.67 7.74
CA GLY A 441 4.44 -6.05 7.62
C GLY A 441 4.22 -7.13 6.56
N ALA A 442 4.83 -6.97 5.39
CA ALA A 442 4.77 -7.97 4.32
C ALA A 442 5.46 -9.29 4.71
N ALA A 443 6.62 -9.23 5.36
CA ALA A 443 7.32 -10.42 5.86
C ALA A 443 6.53 -11.14 6.98
N ALA A 444 5.73 -10.41 7.74
CA ALA A 444 4.82 -11.01 8.73
C ALA A 444 3.66 -11.78 8.07
N ALA A 445 3.23 -11.37 6.87
CA ALA A 445 2.20 -12.06 6.10
C ALA A 445 2.71 -13.37 5.49
N ASP A 446 3.94 -13.37 4.97
CA ASP A 446 4.57 -14.56 4.37
C ASP A 446 6.07 -14.59 4.68
N ARG A 447 6.45 -15.46 5.60
CA ARG A 447 7.86 -15.65 6.03
C ARG A 447 8.69 -16.51 5.08
N THR A 448 8.08 -17.09 4.07
CA THR A 448 8.76 -18.01 3.13
C THR A 448 9.43 -17.27 1.98
N ARG A 449 9.03 -16.01 1.73
CA ARG A 449 9.59 -15.17 0.68
C ARG A 449 10.45 -14.06 1.29
N PRO A 450 11.65 -13.81 0.73
CA PRO A 450 12.43 -12.64 1.12
C PRO A 450 11.70 -11.36 0.72
N VAL A 451 11.82 -10.32 1.53
CA VAL A 451 11.24 -9.00 1.27
C VAL A 451 12.35 -7.97 1.19
N LEU A 452 12.30 -7.10 0.20
CA LEU A 452 13.25 -5.99 0.05
C LEU A 452 12.63 -4.70 0.58
N ALA A 453 13.35 -4.00 1.46
CA ALA A 453 13.12 -2.60 1.79
C ALA A 453 14.20 -1.74 1.14
N VAL A 454 13.85 -0.56 0.61
CA VAL A 454 14.79 0.40 0.03
C VAL A 454 14.53 1.77 0.65
N SER A 455 15.55 2.38 1.26
CA SER A 455 15.46 3.72 1.84
C SER A 455 16.73 4.53 1.51
N GLY A 456 16.60 5.86 1.51
CA GLY A 456 17.76 6.74 1.70
C GLY A 456 18.15 6.78 3.17
N ASP A 457 19.34 7.27 3.47
CA ASP A 457 19.85 7.45 4.84
C ASP A 457 18.92 8.31 5.70
N GLY A 458 18.41 9.42 5.17
CA GLY A 458 17.44 10.27 5.85
C GLY A 458 16.14 9.55 6.21
N GLY A 459 15.56 8.80 5.26
CA GLY A 459 14.36 7.99 5.49
C GLY A 459 14.60 6.85 6.47
N ALA A 460 15.78 6.21 6.39
CA ALA A 460 16.17 5.12 7.28
C ALA A 460 16.15 5.52 8.77
N MET A 461 16.55 6.74 9.08
CA MET A 461 16.58 7.23 10.47
C MET A 461 15.18 7.35 11.10
N TYR A 462 14.10 7.48 10.32
CA TYR A 462 12.72 7.49 10.85
C TYR A 462 12.28 6.13 11.38
N SER A 463 12.87 5.04 10.89
CA SER A 463 12.46 3.67 11.23
C SER A 463 13.59 2.79 11.76
N ILE A 464 14.74 3.37 12.09
CA ILE A 464 15.95 2.64 12.52
C ILE A 464 15.72 1.73 13.74
N ALA A 465 14.85 2.14 14.66
CA ALA A 465 14.49 1.35 15.85
C ALA A 465 13.83 0.01 15.50
N GLU A 466 13.26 -0.11 14.32
CA GLU A 466 12.57 -1.34 13.87
C GLU A 466 13.55 -2.47 13.49
N LEU A 467 14.86 -2.21 13.44
CA LEU A 467 15.87 -3.27 13.43
C LEU A 467 15.68 -4.22 14.62
N ALA A 468 15.31 -3.68 15.79
CA ALA A 468 14.97 -4.49 16.95
C ALA A 468 13.72 -5.35 16.71
N THR A 469 12.71 -4.82 16.04
CA THR A 469 11.51 -5.58 15.65
C THR A 469 11.84 -6.69 14.66
N ALA A 470 12.58 -6.37 13.60
CA ALA A 470 13.02 -7.34 12.60
C ALA A 470 13.76 -8.51 13.25
N ARG A 471 14.71 -8.22 14.15
CA ARG A 471 15.49 -9.21 14.88
C ARG A 471 14.65 -10.00 15.89
N GLN A 472 13.73 -9.34 16.61
CA GLN A 472 12.88 -9.98 17.62
C GLN A 472 11.96 -11.04 17.02
N TYR A 473 11.42 -10.79 15.85
CA TYR A 473 10.48 -11.68 15.18
C TYR A 473 11.13 -12.49 14.06
N ASP A 474 12.44 -12.35 13.84
CA ASP A 474 13.22 -13.03 12.80
C ASP A 474 12.57 -12.94 11.42
N LEU A 475 12.23 -11.70 11.01
CA LEU A 475 11.53 -11.43 9.75
C LEU A 475 12.52 -11.39 8.57
N PRO A 476 12.27 -12.10 7.46
CA PRO A 476 13.18 -12.19 6.32
C PRO A 476 13.12 -10.91 5.45
N VAL A 477 13.60 -9.80 5.98
CA VAL A 477 13.66 -8.50 5.31
C VAL A 477 15.12 -8.12 5.09
N THR A 478 15.48 -7.87 3.82
CA THR A 478 16.74 -7.22 3.47
C THR A 478 16.49 -5.74 3.28
N TRP A 479 17.22 -4.90 4.02
CA TRP A 479 17.11 -3.45 3.93
C TRP A 479 18.28 -2.86 3.17
N LEU A 480 18.04 -2.36 1.95
CA LEU A 480 18.99 -1.57 1.18
C LEU A 480 18.89 -0.10 1.61
N ILE A 481 19.98 0.44 2.17
CA ILE A 481 20.10 1.86 2.53
C ILE A 481 21.05 2.51 1.52
N VAL A 482 20.55 3.49 0.76
CA VAL A 482 21.36 4.35 -0.10
C VAL A 482 21.81 5.54 0.74
N ASP A 483 23.11 5.60 1.02
CA ASP A 483 23.72 6.60 1.90
C ASP A 483 24.37 7.72 1.06
N ASP A 484 23.68 8.86 0.96
CA ASP A 484 24.12 10.05 0.23
C ASP A 484 24.40 11.25 1.14
N GLY A 485 24.36 11.05 2.47
CA GLY A 485 24.67 12.04 3.49
C GLY A 485 23.58 13.09 3.69
N GLY A 486 22.30 12.78 3.35
CA GLY A 486 21.23 13.75 3.54
C GLY A 486 19.93 13.50 2.83
N TYR A 487 19.15 14.56 2.66
CA TYR A 487 17.91 14.54 1.88
C TYR A 487 18.22 14.88 0.41
N GLY A 488 18.82 13.91 -0.33
CA GLY A 488 19.37 14.11 -1.68
C GLY A 488 18.38 14.71 -2.67
N ILE A 489 17.13 14.21 -2.72
CA ILE A 489 16.12 14.76 -3.63
C ILE A 489 15.75 16.22 -3.32
N LEU A 490 15.68 16.59 -2.04
CA LEU A 490 15.39 17.98 -1.66
C LEU A 490 16.59 18.89 -1.95
N ARG A 491 17.82 18.36 -1.83
CA ARG A 491 19.04 19.05 -2.23
C ARG A 491 19.01 19.40 -3.71
N GLU A 492 18.63 18.44 -4.58
CA GLU A 492 18.49 18.69 -6.02
C GLU A 492 17.41 19.75 -6.28
N TYR A 493 16.19 19.56 -5.78
CA TYR A 493 15.08 20.50 -6.01
C TYR A 493 15.40 21.93 -5.55
N MET A 494 16.05 22.10 -4.39
CA MET A 494 16.43 23.42 -3.89
C MET A 494 17.56 24.04 -4.73
N THR A 495 18.53 23.23 -5.14
CA THR A 495 19.63 23.70 -5.99
C THR A 495 19.11 24.16 -7.35
N ASP A 496 18.20 23.40 -7.97
CA ASP A 496 17.61 23.72 -9.26
C ASP A 496 16.72 24.97 -9.18
N ALA A 497 15.90 25.09 -8.12
CA ALA A 497 14.97 26.20 -7.97
C ALA A 497 15.63 27.51 -7.50
N PHE A 498 16.66 27.42 -6.64
CA PHE A 498 17.21 28.55 -5.92
C PHE A 498 18.74 28.71 -6.08
N GLY A 499 19.43 27.76 -6.72
CA GLY A 499 20.87 27.75 -6.92
C GLY A 499 21.66 27.23 -5.71
N GLU A 500 21.04 27.05 -4.54
CA GLU A 500 21.66 26.58 -3.31
C GLU A 500 20.65 25.80 -2.45
N ALA A 501 21.11 24.73 -1.81
CA ALA A 501 20.31 23.95 -0.87
C ALA A 501 20.59 24.32 0.58
N THR A 502 19.60 24.18 1.44
CA THR A 502 19.71 24.47 2.88
C THR A 502 18.99 23.39 3.69
N ALA A 503 19.54 23.01 4.85
CA ALA A 503 18.99 22.02 5.79
C ALA A 503 18.80 20.61 5.18
N THR A 504 19.56 20.26 4.18
CA THR A 504 19.49 18.96 3.50
C THR A 504 20.61 18.00 3.90
N GLU A 505 21.70 18.51 4.49
CA GLU A 505 22.82 17.72 4.98
C GLU A 505 22.50 17.08 6.33
N LEU A 506 22.80 15.80 6.49
CA LEU A 506 22.57 15.04 7.72
C LEU A 506 23.87 14.45 8.26
N ALA A 507 23.99 14.41 9.59
CA ALA A 507 25.00 13.59 10.26
C ALA A 507 24.49 12.15 10.36
N CYS A 508 24.92 11.30 9.45
CA CYS A 508 24.51 9.89 9.43
C CYS A 508 25.41 9.02 10.30
N PRO A 509 24.87 7.98 10.97
CA PRO A 509 25.66 6.99 11.67
C PRO A 509 26.37 6.06 10.67
N ASP A 510 27.31 5.26 11.13
CA ASP A 510 27.73 4.07 10.40
C ASP A 510 26.59 3.02 10.48
N PHE A 511 25.81 2.91 9.42
CA PHE A 511 24.64 2.01 9.37
C PHE A 511 25.01 0.53 9.50
N VAL A 512 26.24 0.14 9.08
CA VAL A 512 26.72 -1.24 9.27
C VAL A 512 26.93 -1.51 10.76
N ALA A 513 27.74 -0.69 11.43
CA ALA A 513 27.98 -0.83 12.86
C ALA A 513 26.67 -0.73 13.68
N LEU A 514 25.77 0.15 13.26
CA LEU A 514 24.47 0.33 13.91
C LEU A 514 23.60 -0.94 13.79
N ALA A 515 23.46 -1.51 12.60
CA ALA A 515 22.68 -2.74 12.38
C ALA A 515 23.28 -3.93 13.17
N GLU A 516 24.60 -4.06 13.17
CA GLU A 516 25.29 -5.11 13.96
C GLU A 516 25.06 -4.94 15.47
N SER A 517 24.92 -3.71 15.96
CA SER A 517 24.59 -3.46 17.37
C SER A 517 23.19 -3.96 17.77
N PHE A 518 22.27 -4.08 16.81
CA PHE A 518 20.97 -4.73 16.97
C PHE A 518 21.01 -6.27 16.76
N GLY A 519 22.19 -6.81 16.41
CA GLY A 519 22.36 -8.23 16.07
C GLY A 519 21.80 -8.57 14.68
N VAL A 520 21.74 -7.60 13.78
CA VAL A 520 21.33 -7.77 12.38
C VAL A 520 22.58 -7.74 11.49
N PRO A 521 22.85 -8.79 10.70
CA PRO A 521 23.98 -8.81 9.78
C PRO A 521 23.92 -7.63 8.78
N ALA A 522 25.06 -6.99 8.53
CA ALA A 522 25.11 -5.86 7.63
C ALA A 522 26.37 -5.89 6.74
N THR A 523 26.24 -5.37 5.54
CA THR A 523 27.33 -5.30 4.55
C THR A 523 27.35 -3.93 3.87
N ARG A 524 28.54 -3.34 3.71
CA ARG A 524 28.75 -2.19 2.84
C ARG A 524 29.08 -2.69 1.44
N THR A 525 28.39 -2.18 0.43
CA THR A 525 28.55 -2.57 -0.98
C THR A 525 28.99 -1.39 -1.85
N SER A 526 29.23 -1.65 -3.11
CA SER A 526 29.49 -0.63 -4.15
C SER A 526 28.54 -0.85 -5.34
N PRO A 527 28.40 0.11 -6.26
CA PRO A 527 27.57 -0.09 -7.47
C PRO A 527 27.95 -1.33 -8.29
N GLU A 528 29.24 -1.71 -8.29
CA GLU A 528 29.77 -2.85 -9.06
C GLU A 528 29.41 -4.20 -8.42
N THR A 529 29.28 -4.27 -7.09
CA THR A 529 29.04 -5.51 -6.34
C THR A 529 27.61 -5.61 -5.82
N LEU A 530 26.78 -4.56 -6.00
CA LEU A 530 25.44 -4.45 -5.42
C LEU A 530 24.55 -5.66 -5.75
N SER A 531 24.51 -6.12 -7.00
CA SER A 531 23.67 -7.25 -7.41
C SER A 531 24.02 -8.52 -6.63
N GLU A 532 25.33 -8.82 -6.52
CA GLU A 532 25.81 -10.02 -5.81
C GLU A 532 25.59 -9.94 -4.29
N ASP A 533 25.91 -8.79 -3.68
CA ASP A 533 25.78 -8.59 -2.24
C ASP A 533 24.32 -8.58 -1.81
N LEU A 534 23.45 -7.95 -2.60
CA LEU A 534 22.01 -7.92 -2.35
C LEU A 534 21.38 -9.30 -2.51
N ALA A 535 21.76 -10.06 -3.55
CA ALA A 535 21.28 -11.43 -3.75
C ALA A 535 21.71 -12.35 -2.60
N LYS A 536 22.93 -12.22 -2.10
CA LYS A 536 23.41 -12.96 -0.92
C LYS A 536 22.61 -12.61 0.34
N ALA A 537 22.33 -11.32 0.54
CA ALA A 537 21.55 -10.83 1.68
C ALA A 537 20.10 -11.35 1.64
N LEU A 538 19.45 -11.29 0.47
CA LEU A 538 18.08 -11.80 0.26
C LEU A 538 17.96 -13.32 0.45
N ALA A 539 19.05 -14.07 0.21
CA ALA A 539 19.07 -15.52 0.40
C ALA A 539 19.30 -15.96 1.86
N GLN A 540 19.66 -15.03 2.75
CA GLN A 540 19.91 -15.35 4.15
C GLN A 540 18.59 -15.47 4.94
N PRO A 541 18.52 -16.37 5.93
CA PRO A 541 17.39 -16.39 6.85
C PRO A 541 17.41 -15.16 7.76
N GLY A 542 16.23 -14.60 8.07
CA GLY A 542 16.08 -13.46 8.96
C GLY A 542 16.47 -12.11 8.34
N PRO A 543 16.55 -11.05 9.17
CA PRO A 543 16.80 -9.69 8.68
C PRO A 543 18.27 -9.45 8.31
N SER A 544 18.51 -8.59 7.32
CA SER A 544 19.84 -8.15 6.90
C SER A 544 19.83 -6.68 6.42
N VAL A 545 21.00 -6.03 6.41
CA VAL A 545 21.17 -4.66 5.91
C VAL A 545 22.28 -4.62 4.87
N VAL A 546 22.01 -3.94 3.76
CA VAL A 546 23.00 -3.63 2.72
C VAL A 546 23.10 -2.12 2.60
N VAL A 547 24.29 -1.55 2.76
CA VAL A 547 24.54 -0.10 2.71
C VAL A 547 25.29 0.24 1.43
N LEU A 548 24.69 1.06 0.59
CA LEU A 548 25.28 1.57 -0.66
C LEU A 548 25.62 3.05 -0.51
N PRO A 549 26.88 3.43 -0.29
CA PRO A 549 27.30 4.82 -0.39
C PRO A 549 27.28 5.26 -1.86
N ALA A 550 26.32 6.09 -2.24
CA ALA A 550 26.18 6.57 -3.62
C ALA A 550 25.43 7.90 -3.68
N LEU A 551 25.96 8.84 -4.45
CA LEU A 551 25.27 10.08 -4.82
C LEU A 551 24.53 9.84 -6.13
N LEU A 552 23.23 9.62 -6.04
CA LEU A 552 22.34 9.43 -7.19
C LEU A 552 21.70 10.77 -7.58
N ARG A 553 21.31 10.91 -8.84
CA ARG A 553 20.62 12.08 -9.38
C ARG A 553 19.31 11.69 -10.03
N MET A 554 18.35 12.61 -10.08
CA MET A 554 17.13 12.43 -10.85
C MET A 554 17.36 12.71 -12.34
N PHE A 555 16.60 12.04 -13.19
CA PHE A 555 16.47 12.46 -14.58
C PHE A 555 15.66 13.76 -14.66
N ALA A 556 15.99 14.60 -15.64
CA ALA A 556 15.30 15.86 -15.83
C ALA A 556 13.79 15.66 -16.06
N PRO A 557 12.94 16.40 -15.33
CA PRO A 557 11.49 16.31 -15.52
C PRO A 557 11.07 16.83 -16.91
N THR A 558 9.87 16.47 -17.36
CA THR A 558 9.33 16.89 -18.66
C THR A 558 8.06 17.75 -18.54
N HIS A 559 7.65 18.07 -17.34
CA HIS A 559 6.49 18.90 -17.05
C HIS A 559 6.81 20.39 -16.82
N LEU A 560 8.10 20.72 -16.72
CA LEU A 560 8.62 22.09 -16.57
C LEU A 560 8.81 22.76 -17.92
#